data_f31665422590e77f3e204c130da91024
#
_entry.id   f31665422590e77f3e204c130da91024
#
_cell.length_a   1.000
_cell.length_b   1.000
_cell.length_c   1.000
_cell.angle_alpha   90.00
_cell.angle_beta   90.00
_cell.angle_gamma   90.00
#
_symmetry.space_group_name_H-M   'P 1'
#
loop_
_entity.id
_entity.type
_entity.pdbx_description
1 polymer ?
#
loop_
_entity_poly.entity_id
_entity_poly.type
_entity_poly.pdbx_seq_one_letter_code
_entity_poly.pdbx_strand_id
1 'polypeptide(L)'
;MVFDIALLKGDGIGPEIVDSAVTVLEKTAARFGHTFSFKPYLIGGCAYNATGTPLPQETIDGCLASDSVLLGAVGGPEWDGLSGDKRPEKALLGIRSALGLFTNLRPAKLYPALRSASPLKDEIVGKGFDIMIVRELTGGIYFGDRGYREGKYGQEAFDTEAYSVTEIERIGKVAFETAMKRSKRVCSIDKANVLESSRLWRSTMHKLAEEYPEVEYSDMFVDNAAMQLVRDPKQFDVIVTSNMFGDILSDEASQITGSIGMLPSASLGNSSLGMYEPIHGSAPDIAGQNKADPIATILSAAMMLRYSFGLGKEADAIEAAVDDVLNAGFRTADLMGTENGTPLTCTEMTERILEAL
;
A
#
# COMPACT_ATOMS: atom_id res chain seq x y z
N MET A 1 22.07 13.88 -7.03
CA MET A 1 21.83 13.69 -5.58
C MET A 1 22.18 12.25 -5.24
N VAL A 2 22.53 11.97 -3.98
CA VAL A 2 22.82 10.61 -3.49
C VAL A 2 21.79 10.28 -2.42
N PHE A 3 21.19 9.10 -2.48
CA PHE A 3 20.21 8.61 -1.52
C PHE A 3 20.52 7.19 -1.11
N ASP A 4 20.43 6.91 0.19
CA ASP A 4 20.56 5.58 0.78
C ASP A 4 19.18 4.94 0.95
N ILE A 5 18.97 3.76 0.36
CA ILE A 5 17.69 3.04 0.37
C ILE A 5 17.88 1.70 1.08
N ALA A 6 17.18 1.47 2.17
CA ALA A 6 17.10 0.16 2.79
C ALA A 6 16.22 -0.77 1.95
N LEU A 7 16.75 -1.93 1.55
CA LEU A 7 16.02 -2.95 0.81
C LEU A 7 15.58 -4.08 1.73
N LEU A 8 14.29 -4.25 1.88
CA LEU A 8 13.66 -5.32 2.63
C LEU A 8 12.97 -6.28 1.65
N LYS A 9 13.72 -7.20 1.03
CA LYS A 9 13.16 -8.11 0.02
C LYS A 9 12.08 -9.01 0.60
N GLY A 10 12.24 -9.48 1.85
CA GLY A 10 11.27 -10.31 2.55
C GLY A 10 11.12 -11.71 1.97
N ASP A 11 9.87 -12.18 1.85
CA ASP A 11 9.50 -13.56 1.59
C ASP A 11 8.81 -13.74 0.21
N GLY A 12 8.66 -14.98 -0.22
CA GLY A 12 7.88 -15.34 -1.40
C GLY A 12 8.36 -14.67 -2.68
N ILE A 13 7.47 -13.93 -3.36
CA ILE A 13 7.79 -13.17 -4.57
C ILE A 13 8.57 -11.88 -4.28
N GLY A 14 8.71 -11.48 -3.01
CA GLY A 14 9.36 -10.22 -2.61
C GLY A 14 10.72 -9.99 -3.26
N PRO A 15 11.66 -10.98 -3.27
CA PRO A 15 12.96 -10.82 -3.92
C PRO A 15 12.87 -10.46 -5.40
N GLU A 16 12.04 -11.14 -6.20
CA GLU A 16 11.97 -10.92 -7.66
C GLU A 16 11.35 -9.56 -8.02
N ILE A 17 10.31 -9.11 -7.30
CA ILE A 17 9.67 -7.80 -7.56
C ILE A 17 10.52 -6.62 -7.07
N VAL A 18 11.28 -6.78 -5.97
CA VAL A 18 12.20 -5.75 -5.49
C VAL A 18 13.40 -5.61 -6.44
N ASP A 19 13.95 -6.72 -6.95
CA ASP A 19 15.04 -6.68 -7.93
C ASP A 19 14.60 -5.97 -9.22
N SER A 20 13.36 -6.16 -9.66
CA SER A 20 12.75 -5.44 -10.77
C SER A 20 12.69 -3.93 -10.50
N ALA A 21 12.20 -3.53 -9.34
CA ALA A 21 12.12 -2.12 -8.96
C ALA A 21 13.50 -1.47 -8.81
N VAL A 22 14.48 -2.18 -8.26
CA VAL A 22 15.88 -1.72 -8.17
C VAL A 22 16.44 -1.45 -9.56
N THR A 23 16.24 -2.36 -10.52
CA THR A 23 16.73 -2.19 -11.89
C THR A 23 16.12 -0.95 -12.58
N VAL A 24 14.83 -0.70 -12.35
CA VAL A 24 14.14 0.51 -12.85
C VAL A 24 14.68 1.78 -12.18
N LEU A 25 14.91 1.74 -10.86
CA LEU A 25 15.52 2.85 -10.13
C LEU A 25 16.94 3.17 -10.62
N GLU A 26 17.78 2.15 -10.87
CA GLU A 26 19.14 2.33 -11.41
C GLU A 26 19.12 3.01 -12.80
N LYS A 27 18.21 2.57 -13.68
CA LYS A 27 18.04 3.22 -15.01
C LYS A 27 17.57 4.66 -14.86
N THR A 28 16.61 4.92 -13.98
CA THR A 28 16.11 6.27 -13.68
C THR A 28 17.25 7.14 -13.15
N ALA A 29 18.04 6.64 -12.21
CA ALA A 29 19.21 7.34 -11.67
C ALA A 29 20.20 7.72 -12.77
N ALA A 30 20.54 6.79 -13.66
CA ALA A 30 21.44 7.04 -14.78
C ALA A 30 20.89 8.10 -15.73
N ARG A 31 19.57 8.07 -16.03
CA ARG A 31 18.91 9.03 -16.92
C ARG A 31 18.89 10.45 -16.35
N PHE A 32 18.66 10.61 -15.05
CA PHE A 32 18.46 11.91 -14.42
C PHE A 32 19.66 12.41 -13.59
N GLY A 33 20.76 11.65 -13.54
CA GLY A 33 22.01 12.06 -12.87
C GLY A 33 21.94 11.97 -11.35
N HIS A 34 21.29 10.93 -10.83
CA HIS A 34 21.23 10.59 -9.40
C HIS A 34 22.10 9.37 -9.08
N THR A 35 22.29 9.10 -7.79
CA THR A 35 22.93 7.88 -7.29
C THR A 35 22.08 7.32 -6.18
N PHE A 36 21.63 6.06 -6.32
CA PHE A 36 20.97 5.32 -5.26
C PHE A 36 21.91 4.25 -4.71
N SER A 37 22.02 4.21 -3.39
CA SER A 37 22.80 3.21 -2.65
C SER A 37 21.84 2.27 -1.97
N PHE A 38 21.86 1.00 -2.36
CA PHE A 38 20.92 0.00 -1.85
C PHE A 38 21.58 -0.83 -0.76
N LYS A 39 20.96 -0.87 0.43
CA LYS A 39 21.43 -1.62 1.60
C LYS A 39 20.43 -2.71 1.97
N PRO A 40 20.76 -4.00 1.73
CA PRO A 40 19.83 -5.10 2.02
C PRO A 40 19.80 -5.41 3.52
N TYR A 41 18.57 -5.65 4.05
CA TYR A 41 18.32 -6.11 5.40
C TYR A 41 17.25 -7.21 5.39
N LEU A 42 17.27 -8.08 6.42
CA LEU A 42 16.34 -9.19 6.55
C LEU A 42 15.06 -8.76 7.29
N ILE A 43 13.90 -9.22 6.81
CA ILE A 43 12.60 -9.04 7.47
C ILE A 43 11.69 -10.23 7.15
N GLY A 44 10.76 -10.55 8.04
CA GLY A 44 9.77 -11.60 7.81
C GLY A 44 10.24 -13.00 8.14
N GLY A 45 9.75 -13.98 7.40
CA GLY A 45 10.06 -15.40 7.62
C GLY A 45 11.51 -15.72 7.29
N CYS A 46 12.08 -15.13 6.25
CA CYS A 46 13.51 -15.30 5.93
C CYS A 46 14.42 -14.78 7.06
N ALA A 47 14.04 -13.67 7.70
CA ALA A 47 14.75 -13.17 8.89
C ALA A 47 14.63 -14.12 10.07
N TYR A 48 13.41 -14.64 10.33
CA TYR A 48 13.19 -15.62 11.39
C TYR A 48 14.02 -16.88 11.18
N ASN A 49 14.08 -17.41 9.97
CA ASN A 49 14.89 -18.59 9.65
C ASN A 49 16.39 -18.34 9.88
N ALA A 50 16.88 -17.15 9.59
CA ALA A 50 18.29 -16.79 9.72
C ALA A 50 18.70 -16.41 11.15
N THR A 51 17.83 -15.75 11.93
CA THR A 51 18.20 -15.08 13.19
C THR A 51 17.34 -15.48 14.40
N GLY A 52 16.22 -16.19 14.17
CA GLY A 52 15.24 -16.54 15.22
C GLY A 52 14.25 -15.41 15.55
N THR A 53 14.34 -14.25 14.88
CA THR A 53 13.39 -13.15 15.00
C THR A 53 12.93 -12.65 13.62
N PRO A 54 11.64 -12.36 13.40
CA PRO A 54 11.16 -11.87 12.12
C PRO A 54 11.54 -10.40 11.85
N LEU A 55 11.97 -9.66 12.87
CA LEU A 55 12.45 -8.28 12.77
C LEU A 55 13.72 -8.10 13.61
N PRO A 56 14.91 -8.30 13.02
CA PRO A 56 16.19 -8.05 13.69
C PRO A 56 16.38 -6.57 14.02
N GLN A 57 17.06 -6.26 15.13
CA GLN A 57 17.37 -4.87 15.51
C GLN A 57 18.23 -4.19 14.43
N GLU A 58 19.16 -4.90 13.81
CA GLU A 58 19.97 -4.40 12.69
C GLU A 58 19.11 -3.87 11.54
N THR A 59 17.98 -4.52 11.25
CA THR A 59 17.03 -4.06 10.22
C THR A 59 16.38 -2.74 10.62
N ILE A 60 15.94 -2.60 11.87
CA ILE A 60 15.37 -1.35 12.38
C ILE A 60 16.39 -0.22 12.28
N ASP A 61 17.60 -0.46 12.79
CA ASP A 61 18.68 0.53 12.82
C ASP A 61 19.09 0.94 11.39
N GLY A 62 19.18 -0.03 10.48
CA GLY A 62 19.49 0.21 9.08
C GLY A 62 18.41 1.02 8.34
N CYS A 63 17.14 0.74 8.61
CA CYS A 63 16.03 1.52 8.05
C CYS A 63 16.01 2.96 8.58
N LEU A 64 16.25 3.16 9.88
CA LEU A 64 16.32 4.49 10.50
C LEU A 64 17.52 5.32 10.00
N ALA A 65 18.61 4.65 9.60
CA ALA A 65 19.82 5.29 9.07
C ALA A 65 19.74 5.56 7.54
N SER A 66 18.70 5.10 6.88
CA SER A 66 18.50 5.29 5.43
C SER A 66 17.55 6.46 5.13
N ASP A 67 17.61 6.98 3.91
CA ASP A 67 16.72 8.06 3.46
C ASP A 67 15.31 7.53 3.17
N SER A 68 15.18 6.25 2.83
CA SER A 68 13.90 5.60 2.57
C SER A 68 14.02 4.07 2.63
N VAL A 69 12.88 3.38 2.63
CA VAL A 69 12.78 1.91 2.69
C VAL A 69 11.93 1.40 1.53
N LEU A 70 12.45 0.44 0.77
CA LEU A 70 11.69 -0.32 -0.22
C LEU A 70 11.51 -1.75 0.29
N LEU A 71 10.25 -2.18 0.44
CA LEU A 71 9.89 -3.50 0.95
C LEU A 71 9.16 -4.30 -0.15
N GLY A 72 9.48 -5.59 -0.23
CA GLY A 72 8.80 -6.53 -1.11
C GLY A 72 7.53 -7.09 -0.48
N ALA A 73 7.63 -8.26 0.13
CA ALA A 73 6.50 -8.92 0.77
C ALA A 73 6.93 -9.72 2.00
N VAL A 74 6.01 -10.00 2.92
CA VAL A 74 6.30 -10.73 4.17
C VAL A 74 5.26 -11.81 4.38
N GLY A 75 5.68 -12.95 4.94
CA GLY A 75 4.78 -14.01 5.34
C GLY A 75 4.75 -15.21 4.40
N GLY A 76 4.08 -16.25 4.86
CA GLY A 76 3.88 -17.49 4.12
C GLY A 76 3.43 -18.63 5.02
N PRO A 77 2.85 -19.71 4.47
CA PRO A 77 2.26 -20.81 5.23
C PRO A 77 3.28 -21.58 6.08
N GLU A 78 4.57 -21.50 5.76
CA GLU A 78 5.66 -22.11 6.53
C GLU A 78 5.68 -21.64 7.99
N TRP A 79 5.25 -20.39 8.25
CA TRP A 79 5.31 -19.75 9.56
C TRP A 79 3.96 -19.64 10.29
N ASP A 80 2.88 -20.17 9.73
CA ASP A 80 1.53 -20.12 10.34
C ASP A 80 1.46 -20.74 11.73
N GLY A 81 2.30 -21.75 11.99
CA GLY A 81 2.39 -22.45 13.28
C GLY A 81 3.17 -21.69 14.36
N LEU A 82 3.78 -20.54 14.06
CA LEU A 82 4.56 -19.79 15.03
C LEU A 82 3.66 -19.02 16.02
N SER A 83 4.16 -18.82 17.24
CA SER A 83 3.52 -17.95 18.25
C SER A 83 3.51 -16.49 17.78
N GLY A 84 2.56 -15.71 18.29
CA GLY A 84 2.19 -14.38 17.80
C GLY A 84 3.33 -13.41 17.48
N ASP A 85 4.33 -13.29 18.34
CA ASP A 85 5.48 -12.36 18.18
C ASP A 85 6.55 -12.85 17.19
N LYS A 86 6.51 -14.13 16.83
CA LYS A 86 7.45 -14.74 15.88
C LYS A 86 6.89 -14.80 14.46
N ARG A 87 5.63 -14.43 14.26
CA ARG A 87 5.01 -14.40 12.93
C ARG A 87 5.60 -13.29 12.08
N PRO A 88 5.84 -13.54 10.78
CA PRO A 88 6.34 -12.53 9.84
C PRO A 88 5.53 -11.23 9.81
N GLU A 89 4.20 -11.31 9.91
CA GLU A 89 3.29 -10.15 9.89
C GLU A 89 3.56 -9.19 11.07
N LYS A 90 4.05 -9.70 12.20
CA LYS A 90 4.48 -8.87 13.34
C LYS A 90 5.69 -8.00 13.01
N ALA A 91 6.57 -8.49 12.12
CA ALA A 91 7.70 -7.67 11.67
C ALA A 91 7.22 -6.45 10.88
N LEU A 92 6.19 -6.60 10.05
CA LEU A 92 5.62 -5.49 9.28
C LEU A 92 5.00 -4.42 10.20
N LEU A 93 4.22 -4.83 11.18
CA LEU A 93 3.67 -3.91 12.18
C LEU A 93 4.77 -3.26 13.03
N GLY A 94 5.79 -4.05 13.41
CA GLY A 94 6.93 -3.59 14.20
C GLY A 94 7.76 -2.53 13.49
N ILE A 95 8.12 -2.73 12.22
CA ILE A 95 8.93 -1.77 11.46
C ILE A 95 8.15 -0.47 11.20
N ARG A 96 6.85 -0.55 10.87
CA ARG A 96 5.99 0.65 10.71
C ARG A 96 5.94 1.49 11.98
N SER A 97 5.79 0.82 13.13
CA SER A 97 5.82 1.48 14.44
C SER A 97 7.19 2.08 14.75
N ALA A 98 8.28 1.35 14.54
CA ALA A 98 9.64 1.81 14.81
C ALA A 98 10.04 3.04 13.96
N LEU A 99 9.56 3.10 12.72
CA LEU A 99 9.78 4.23 11.81
C LEU A 99 8.76 5.37 11.99
N GLY A 100 7.75 5.21 12.87
CA GLY A 100 6.72 6.22 13.12
C GLY A 100 5.80 6.49 11.94
N LEU A 101 5.52 5.49 11.12
CA LEU A 101 4.73 5.59 9.90
C LEU A 101 3.24 5.39 10.20
N PHE A 102 2.50 6.48 10.33
CA PHE A 102 1.09 6.44 10.72
C PHE A 102 0.09 6.55 9.55
N THR A 103 0.56 6.94 8.36
CA THR A 103 -0.26 7.08 7.16
C THR A 103 0.13 6.04 6.13
N ASN A 104 -0.85 5.36 5.53
CA ASN A 104 -0.62 4.53 4.36
C ASN A 104 -1.47 5.04 3.19
N LEU A 105 -0.79 5.51 2.15
CA LEU A 105 -1.40 5.97 0.90
C LEU A 105 -1.49 4.81 -0.08
N ARG A 106 -2.70 4.47 -0.52
CA ARG A 106 -2.99 3.39 -1.46
C ARG A 106 -3.80 3.94 -2.65
N PRO A 107 -3.15 4.34 -3.75
CA PRO A 107 -3.86 4.77 -4.94
C PRO A 107 -4.48 3.56 -5.65
N ALA A 108 -5.79 3.62 -5.93
CA ALA A 108 -6.53 2.65 -6.73
C ALA A 108 -6.97 3.32 -8.04
N LYS A 109 -6.12 3.23 -9.06
CA LYS A 109 -6.34 3.81 -10.38
C LYS A 109 -6.65 2.72 -11.38
N LEU A 110 -7.78 2.83 -12.08
CA LEU A 110 -8.04 1.98 -13.23
C LEU A 110 -7.39 2.58 -14.47
N TYR A 111 -6.40 1.88 -15.00
CA TYR A 111 -5.74 2.23 -16.25
C TYR A 111 -6.67 1.95 -17.43
N PRO A 112 -6.83 2.87 -18.39
CA PRO A 112 -7.70 2.63 -19.55
C PRO A 112 -7.35 1.35 -20.32
N ALA A 113 -6.06 1.02 -20.41
CA ALA A 113 -5.56 -0.20 -21.03
C ALA A 113 -5.95 -1.48 -20.30
N LEU A 114 -6.30 -1.42 -19.00
CA LEU A 114 -6.69 -2.56 -18.18
C LEU A 114 -8.21 -2.65 -17.97
N ARG A 115 -9.00 -1.93 -18.75
CA ARG A 115 -10.45 -1.94 -18.61
C ARG A 115 -11.06 -3.34 -18.69
N SER A 116 -10.54 -4.19 -19.57
CA SER A 116 -10.98 -5.58 -19.75
C SER A 116 -10.65 -6.49 -18.56
N ALA A 117 -9.67 -6.12 -17.73
CA ALA A 117 -9.29 -6.85 -16.52
C ALA A 117 -10.22 -6.49 -15.32
N SER A 118 -10.89 -5.34 -15.35
CA SER A 118 -11.84 -4.98 -14.30
C SER A 118 -13.06 -5.92 -14.32
N PRO A 119 -13.51 -6.43 -13.15
CA PRO A 119 -14.72 -7.24 -13.05
C PRO A 119 -16.01 -6.40 -13.16
N LEU A 120 -15.90 -5.07 -13.15
CA LEU A 120 -17.03 -4.17 -13.21
C LEU A 120 -17.54 -4.01 -14.65
N LYS A 121 -18.85 -3.81 -14.79
CA LYS A 121 -19.46 -3.51 -16.08
C LYS A 121 -18.97 -2.17 -16.63
N ASP A 122 -18.91 -2.07 -17.96
CA ASP A 122 -18.46 -0.87 -18.68
C ASP A 122 -19.20 0.41 -18.30
N GLU A 123 -20.50 0.33 -18.05
CA GLU A 123 -21.33 1.46 -17.63
C GLU A 123 -20.95 1.99 -16.23
N ILE A 124 -20.45 1.11 -15.34
CA ILE A 124 -19.95 1.48 -14.00
C ILE A 124 -18.57 2.11 -14.11
N VAL A 125 -17.69 1.48 -14.85
CA VAL A 125 -16.31 1.95 -15.07
C VAL A 125 -16.28 3.30 -15.79
N GLY A 126 -17.11 3.46 -16.82
CA GLY A 126 -17.15 4.70 -17.60
C GLY A 126 -15.80 5.04 -18.25
N LYS A 127 -15.23 6.20 -17.91
CA LYS A 127 -13.89 6.64 -18.35
C LYS A 127 -12.75 6.20 -17.44
N GLY A 128 -13.03 5.36 -16.45
CA GLY A 128 -12.10 5.00 -15.39
C GLY A 128 -12.34 5.77 -14.10
N PHE A 129 -11.57 5.44 -13.08
CA PHE A 129 -11.58 6.09 -11.78
C PHE A 129 -10.16 6.11 -11.20
N ASP A 130 -9.93 7.05 -10.28
CA ASP A 130 -8.66 7.22 -9.57
C ASP A 130 -9.00 7.61 -8.13
N ILE A 131 -8.87 6.67 -7.22
CA ILE A 131 -9.21 6.80 -5.80
C ILE A 131 -7.92 6.77 -4.99
N MET A 132 -7.74 7.73 -4.09
CA MET A 132 -6.68 7.68 -3.10
C MET A 132 -7.24 7.22 -1.76
N ILE A 133 -6.84 6.06 -1.27
CA ILE A 133 -7.20 5.58 0.07
C ILE A 133 -6.11 5.98 1.04
N VAL A 134 -6.48 6.80 2.03
CA VAL A 134 -5.65 7.27 3.13
C VAL A 134 -6.03 6.45 4.37
N ARG A 135 -5.25 5.39 4.62
CA ARG A 135 -5.44 4.45 5.72
C ARG A 135 -4.61 4.89 6.93
N GLU A 136 -5.23 5.00 8.10
CA GLU A 136 -4.48 5.09 9.36
C GLU A 136 -3.74 3.76 9.59
N LEU A 137 -2.48 3.81 10.05
CA LEU A 137 -1.59 2.64 9.95
C LEU A 137 -1.09 2.11 11.31
N THR A 138 -1.10 2.90 12.38
CA THR A 138 -0.47 2.58 13.67
C THR A 138 -1.40 2.62 14.87
N GLY A 139 -2.71 2.70 14.63
CA GLY A 139 -3.76 2.64 15.64
C GLY A 139 -4.78 1.52 15.41
N GLY A 140 -5.88 1.61 16.11
CA GLY A 140 -7.02 0.73 15.98
C GLY A 140 -6.79 -0.69 16.49
N ILE A 141 -7.57 -1.63 15.94
CA ILE A 141 -7.64 -3.01 16.44
C ILE A 141 -6.32 -3.79 16.27
N TYR A 142 -5.45 -3.39 15.32
CA TYR A 142 -4.16 -4.05 15.10
C TYR A 142 -3.12 -3.72 16.17
N PHE A 143 -3.30 -2.62 16.89
CA PHE A 143 -2.36 -2.14 17.93
C PHE A 143 -2.98 -2.06 19.32
N GLY A 144 -4.30 -2.22 19.46
CA GLY A 144 -5.00 -2.20 20.73
C GLY A 144 -4.75 -3.40 21.62
N ASP A 145 -5.21 -3.31 22.85
CA ASP A 145 -5.14 -4.40 23.82
C ASP A 145 -5.85 -5.63 23.32
N ARG A 146 -5.24 -6.80 23.53
CA ARG A 146 -5.76 -8.08 23.10
C ARG A 146 -5.43 -9.18 24.08
N GLY A 147 -6.18 -10.26 24.04
CA GLY A 147 -5.92 -11.39 24.92
C GLY A 147 -7.04 -12.41 24.97
N TYR A 148 -6.93 -13.24 26.01
CA TYR A 148 -7.92 -14.23 26.35
C TYR A 148 -8.43 -13.96 27.78
N ARG A 149 -9.71 -14.25 28.02
CA ARG A 149 -10.34 -14.17 29.34
C ARG A 149 -11.41 -15.23 29.48
N GLU A 150 -11.80 -15.52 30.71
CA GLU A 150 -13.00 -16.33 30.99
C GLU A 150 -14.24 -15.44 30.86
N GLY A 151 -15.14 -15.84 29.96
CA GLY A 151 -16.40 -15.16 29.73
C GLY A 151 -17.60 -15.99 30.12
N LYS A 152 -18.80 -15.49 29.85
CA LYS A 152 -20.08 -16.16 30.19
C LYS A 152 -20.22 -17.56 29.55
N TYR A 153 -19.60 -17.75 28.37
CA TYR A 153 -19.74 -18.96 27.56
C TYR A 153 -18.44 -19.77 27.46
N GLY A 154 -17.48 -19.55 28.37
CA GLY A 154 -16.16 -20.16 28.37
C GLY A 154 -15.09 -19.17 27.93
N GLN A 155 -13.94 -19.69 27.50
CA GLN A 155 -12.81 -18.87 27.09
C GLN A 155 -13.18 -17.93 25.91
N GLU A 156 -12.92 -16.64 26.08
CA GLU A 156 -13.10 -15.60 25.07
C GLU A 156 -11.75 -15.04 24.63
N ALA A 157 -11.59 -14.78 23.32
CA ALA A 157 -10.52 -13.95 22.80
C ALA A 157 -11.08 -12.55 22.49
N PHE A 158 -10.28 -11.51 22.71
CA PHE A 158 -10.68 -10.13 22.41
C PHE A 158 -9.52 -9.32 21.80
N ASP A 159 -9.88 -8.39 20.93
CA ASP A 159 -9.04 -7.32 20.40
C ASP A 159 -9.78 -5.99 20.56
N THR A 160 -9.05 -4.94 20.97
CA THR A 160 -9.65 -3.63 21.25
C THR A 160 -9.37 -2.67 20.10
N GLU A 161 -10.40 -2.03 19.55
CA GLU A 161 -10.25 -0.90 18.65
C GLU A 161 -10.28 0.40 19.45
N ALA A 162 -9.17 1.16 19.40
CA ALA A 162 -9.05 2.44 20.07
C ALA A 162 -8.36 3.45 19.17
N TYR A 163 -8.89 4.69 19.17
CA TYR A 163 -8.31 5.86 18.51
C TYR A 163 -8.39 7.08 19.42
N SER A 164 -7.30 7.84 19.47
CA SER A 164 -7.27 9.15 20.10
C SER A 164 -7.61 10.26 19.09
N VAL A 165 -8.02 11.43 19.62
CA VAL A 165 -8.24 12.63 18.78
C VAL A 165 -7.01 12.96 17.95
N THR A 166 -5.80 12.90 18.55
CA THR A 166 -4.55 13.23 17.85
C THR A 166 -4.27 12.29 16.68
N GLU A 167 -4.56 10.98 16.83
CA GLU A 167 -4.39 10.01 15.72
C GLU A 167 -5.36 10.30 14.59
N ILE A 168 -6.60 10.65 14.91
CA ILE A 168 -7.62 10.98 13.89
C ILE A 168 -7.27 12.29 13.18
N GLU A 169 -6.86 13.33 13.94
CA GLU A 169 -6.48 14.63 13.36
C GLU A 169 -5.28 14.51 12.41
N ARG A 170 -4.22 13.75 12.79
CA ARG A 170 -3.03 13.62 11.96
C ARG A 170 -3.32 12.93 10.62
N ILE A 171 -4.14 11.85 10.64
CA ILE A 171 -4.49 11.15 9.39
C ILE A 171 -5.50 11.96 8.57
N GLY A 172 -6.43 12.65 9.22
CA GLY A 172 -7.39 13.55 8.57
C GLY A 172 -6.68 14.68 7.83
N LYS A 173 -5.68 15.34 8.43
CA LYS A 173 -4.87 16.38 7.76
C LYS A 173 -4.23 15.85 6.48
N VAL A 174 -3.63 14.67 6.52
CA VAL A 174 -3.07 14.05 5.31
C VAL A 174 -4.12 13.85 4.23
N ALA A 175 -5.33 13.41 4.60
CA ALA A 175 -6.41 13.21 3.63
C ALA A 175 -6.88 14.54 2.99
N PHE A 176 -7.10 15.57 3.80
CA PHE A 176 -7.50 16.88 3.29
C PHE A 176 -6.40 17.53 2.43
N GLU A 177 -5.14 17.49 2.85
CA GLU A 177 -4.00 18.00 2.07
C GLU A 177 -3.81 17.22 0.76
N THR A 178 -4.10 15.93 0.77
CA THR A 178 -4.11 15.10 -0.44
C THR A 178 -5.25 15.53 -1.37
N ALA A 179 -6.45 15.73 -0.84
CA ALA A 179 -7.61 16.16 -1.62
C ALA A 179 -7.40 17.55 -2.24
N MET A 180 -6.74 18.47 -1.53
CA MET A 180 -6.39 19.81 -2.05
C MET A 180 -5.56 19.77 -3.34
N LYS A 181 -4.78 18.70 -3.53
CA LYS A 181 -3.95 18.45 -4.72
C LYS A 181 -4.67 17.61 -5.78
N ARG A 182 -5.91 17.19 -5.52
CA ARG A 182 -6.75 16.34 -6.38
C ARG A 182 -8.08 17.04 -6.68
N SER A 183 -9.18 16.28 -6.72
CA SER A 183 -10.51 16.82 -7.06
C SER A 183 -11.24 17.46 -5.88
N LYS A 184 -10.55 17.70 -4.76
CA LYS A 184 -11.05 18.37 -3.54
C LYS A 184 -12.28 17.72 -2.93
N ARG A 185 -12.35 16.39 -2.90
CA ARG A 185 -13.41 15.62 -2.25
C ARG A 185 -12.82 14.63 -1.26
N VAL A 186 -13.32 14.62 -0.03
CA VAL A 186 -12.96 13.65 1.02
C VAL A 186 -14.20 12.90 1.46
N CYS A 187 -14.15 11.58 1.43
CA CYS A 187 -15.13 10.71 2.04
C CYS A 187 -14.50 10.01 3.26
N SER A 188 -14.97 10.35 4.46
CA SER A 188 -14.54 9.69 5.70
C SER A 188 -15.39 8.44 5.94
N ILE A 189 -14.72 7.28 6.05
CA ILE A 189 -15.41 6.01 6.20
C ILE A 189 -15.22 5.48 7.62
N ASP A 190 -16.35 5.15 8.26
CA ASP A 190 -16.40 4.73 9.65
C ASP A 190 -17.57 3.75 9.93
N LYS A 191 -17.80 3.41 11.20
CA LYS A 191 -18.97 2.63 11.67
C LYS A 191 -19.65 3.33 12.86
N ALA A 192 -19.85 4.65 12.79
CA ALA A 192 -20.33 5.50 13.88
C ALA A 192 -21.74 5.15 14.39
N ASN A 193 -22.55 4.44 13.60
CA ASN A 193 -23.82 3.94 14.06
C ASN A 193 -23.72 2.83 15.12
N VAL A 194 -22.54 2.22 15.30
CA VAL A 194 -22.31 1.11 16.23
C VAL A 194 -21.14 1.38 17.18
N LEU A 195 -19.97 1.84 16.68
CA LEU A 195 -18.73 1.89 17.44
C LEU A 195 -18.47 3.26 18.05
N GLU A 196 -18.04 3.29 19.33
CA GLU A 196 -17.64 4.54 20.01
C GLU A 196 -16.37 5.14 19.38
N SER A 197 -15.38 4.32 19.02
CA SER A 197 -14.18 4.78 18.32
C SER A 197 -14.52 5.50 17.02
N SER A 198 -15.49 4.99 16.26
CA SER A 198 -15.98 5.62 15.03
C SER A 198 -16.81 6.88 15.27
N ARG A 199 -17.53 6.99 16.39
CA ARG A 199 -18.21 8.24 16.78
C ARG A 199 -17.20 9.36 17.09
N LEU A 200 -16.13 9.02 17.81
CA LEU A 200 -15.03 9.97 18.05
C LEU A 200 -14.35 10.34 16.73
N TRP A 201 -14.08 9.34 15.85
CA TRP A 201 -13.53 9.56 14.51
C TRP A 201 -14.35 10.58 13.74
N ARG A 202 -15.64 10.33 13.56
CA ARG A 202 -16.56 11.21 12.81
C ARG A 202 -16.60 12.63 13.38
N SER A 203 -16.75 12.76 14.70
CA SER A 203 -16.82 14.09 15.33
C SER A 203 -15.53 14.89 15.21
N THR A 204 -14.39 14.22 15.22
CA THR A 204 -13.06 14.84 15.00
C THR A 204 -12.88 15.25 13.54
N MET A 205 -13.26 14.38 12.60
CA MET A 205 -13.18 14.67 11.16
C MET A 205 -14.08 15.84 10.76
N HIS A 206 -15.28 15.96 11.35
CA HIS A 206 -16.17 17.12 11.13
C HIS A 206 -15.51 18.42 11.54
N LYS A 207 -14.89 18.47 12.74
CA LYS A 207 -14.17 19.66 13.20
C LYS A 207 -13.01 20.01 12.27
N LEU A 208 -12.26 19.01 11.85
CA LEU A 208 -11.13 19.22 10.96
C LEU A 208 -11.58 19.72 9.57
N ALA A 209 -12.73 19.26 9.07
CA ALA A 209 -13.28 19.70 7.79
C ALA A 209 -13.56 21.22 7.76
N GLU A 210 -13.84 21.85 8.89
CA GLU A 210 -14.04 23.30 9.00
C GLU A 210 -12.76 24.09 8.66
N GLU A 211 -11.57 23.47 8.81
CA GLU A 211 -10.27 24.07 8.45
C GLU A 211 -9.99 24.01 6.95
N TYR A 212 -10.75 23.21 6.18
CA TYR A 212 -10.58 22.99 4.74
C TYR A 212 -11.83 23.32 3.93
N PRO A 213 -12.32 24.58 3.95
CA PRO A 213 -13.61 24.95 3.35
C PRO A 213 -13.69 24.77 1.82
N GLU A 214 -12.55 24.56 1.16
CA GLU A 214 -12.49 24.26 -0.28
C GLU A 214 -12.70 22.79 -0.61
N VAL A 215 -12.70 21.90 0.40
CA VAL A 215 -12.85 20.45 0.22
C VAL A 215 -14.28 20.05 0.51
N GLU A 216 -14.92 19.40 -0.43
CA GLU A 216 -16.21 18.75 -0.22
C GLU A 216 -16.00 17.54 0.69
N TYR A 217 -16.60 17.58 1.88
CA TYR A 217 -16.48 16.54 2.88
C TYR A 217 -17.80 15.76 3.02
N SER A 218 -17.68 14.44 3.13
CA SER A 218 -18.81 13.53 3.36
C SER A 218 -18.41 12.40 4.30
N ASP A 219 -19.41 11.81 4.98
CA ASP A 219 -19.27 10.60 5.78
C ASP A 219 -19.96 9.42 5.11
N MET A 220 -19.39 8.23 5.26
CA MET A 220 -20.04 7.00 4.82
C MET A 220 -19.78 5.86 5.81
N PHE A 221 -20.78 5.02 6.07
CA PHE A 221 -20.55 3.78 6.83
C PHE A 221 -19.79 2.79 5.97
N VAL A 222 -18.88 2.02 6.58
CA VAL A 222 -17.97 1.11 5.88
C VAL A 222 -18.69 0.05 5.05
N ASP A 223 -19.82 -0.48 5.53
CA ASP A 223 -20.65 -1.43 4.79
C ASP A 223 -21.27 -0.80 3.54
N ASN A 224 -21.70 0.46 3.61
CA ASN A 224 -22.14 1.19 2.43
C ASN A 224 -20.97 1.51 1.48
N ALA A 225 -19.80 1.88 2.02
CA ALA A 225 -18.61 2.16 1.21
C ALA A 225 -18.18 0.95 0.37
N ALA A 226 -18.17 -0.25 0.95
CA ALA A 226 -17.92 -1.49 0.23
C ALA A 226 -18.91 -1.70 -0.93
N MET A 227 -20.19 -1.47 -0.71
CA MET A 227 -21.20 -1.53 -1.79
C MET A 227 -20.96 -0.45 -2.87
N GLN A 228 -20.61 0.77 -2.46
CA GLN A 228 -20.45 1.90 -3.38
C GLN A 228 -19.17 1.80 -4.21
N LEU A 229 -18.09 1.19 -3.71
CA LEU A 229 -16.88 0.89 -4.48
C LEU A 229 -17.22 0.02 -5.70
N VAL A 230 -18.08 -0.96 -5.55
CA VAL A 230 -18.52 -1.82 -6.66
C VAL A 230 -19.57 -1.15 -7.54
N ARG A 231 -20.44 -0.31 -6.96
CA ARG A 231 -21.61 0.26 -7.65
C ARG A 231 -21.28 1.53 -8.43
N ASP A 232 -20.50 2.43 -7.84
CA ASP A 232 -20.07 3.70 -8.44
C ASP A 232 -18.75 4.18 -7.85
N PRO A 233 -17.60 3.56 -8.20
CA PRO A 233 -16.29 3.95 -7.69
C PRO A 233 -15.91 5.39 -8.05
N LYS A 234 -16.48 5.96 -9.10
CA LYS A 234 -16.18 7.33 -9.60
C LYS A 234 -16.63 8.44 -8.65
N GLN A 235 -17.53 8.14 -7.70
CA GLN A 235 -17.92 9.11 -6.69
C GLN A 235 -16.80 9.47 -5.73
N PHE A 236 -15.80 8.56 -5.55
CA PHE A 236 -14.69 8.79 -4.64
C PHE A 236 -13.52 9.52 -5.31
N ASP A 237 -12.87 10.39 -4.55
CA ASP A 237 -11.59 11.01 -4.88
C ASP A 237 -10.56 10.62 -3.80
N VAL A 238 -10.76 11.07 -2.55
CA VAL A 238 -9.96 10.65 -1.40
C VAL A 238 -10.88 9.98 -0.38
N ILE A 239 -10.52 8.78 0.00
CA ILE A 239 -11.13 8.04 1.12
C ILE A 239 -10.18 8.14 2.30
N VAL A 240 -10.68 8.49 3.50
CA VAL A 240 -9.93 8.39 4.75
C VAL A 240 -10.65 7.46 5.71
N THR A 241 -9.90 6.55 6.34
CA THR A 241 -10.51 5.55 7.22
C THR A 241 -9.51 4.93 8.21
N SER A 242 -10.05 4.19 9.19
CA SER A 242 -9.29 3.46 10.19
C SER A 242 -8.43 2.36 9.59
N ASN A 243 -7.54 1.79 10.39
CA ASN A 243 -6.56 0.80 9.98
C ASN A 243 -7.21 -0.43 9.32
N MET A 244 -8.11 -1.13 10.04
CA MET A 244 -8.75 -2.35 9.52
C MET A 244 -9.68 -2.07 8.34
N PHE A 245 -10.48 -1.01 8.39
CA PHE A 245 -11.39 -0.70 7.29
C PHE A 245 -10.60 -0.29 6.04
N GLY A 246 -9.51 0.45 6.22
CA GLY A 246 -8.62 0.84 5.11
C GLY A 246 -7.92 -0.35 4.47
N ASP A 247 -7.56 -1.36 5.26
CA ASP A 247 -7.01 -2.62 4.75
C ASP A 247 -7.99 -3.32 3.82
N ILE A 248 -9.20 -3.58 4.33
CA ILE A 248 -10.23 -4.32 3.59
C ILE A 248 -10.69 -3.56 2.33
N LEU A 249 -10.99 -2.26 2.46
CA LEU A 249 -11.50 -1.48 1.34
C LEU A 249 -10.47 -1.24 0.25
N SER A 250 -9.17 -1.16 0.59
CA SER A 250 -8.13 -1.02 -0.42
C SER A 250 -7.91 -2.31 -1.21
N ASP A 251 -8.07 -3.47 -0.58
CA ASP A 251 -7.99 -4.76 -1.28
C ASP A 251 -9.21 -4.94 -2.21
N GLU A 252 -10.41 -4.54 -1.76
CA GLU A 252 -11.59 -4.48 -2.64
C GLU A 252 -11.36 -3.51 -3.81
N ALA A 253 -10.82 -2.30 -3.54
CA ALA A 253 -10.50 -1.34 -4.57
C ALA A 253 -9.47 -1.88 -5.57
N SER A 254 -8.53 -2.73 -5.12
CA SER A 254 -7.56 -3.39 -5.98
C SER A 254 -8.24 -4.31 -7.00
N GLN A 255 -9.19 -5.10 -6.55
CA GLN A 255 -9.90 -6.03 -7.43
C GLN A 255 -10.72 -5.32 -8.50
N ILE A 256 -11.35 -4.20 -8.18
CA ILE A 256 -12.12 -3.44 -9.16
C ILE A 256 -11.24 -2.68 -10.18
N THR A 257 -9.94 -2.50 -9.92
CA THR A 257 -8.98 -1.96 -10.89
C THR A 257 -8.40 -3.02 -11.84
N GLY A 258 -8.63 -4.30 -11.56
CA GLY A 258 -8.24 -5.42 -12.41
C GLY A 258 -7.20 -6.36 -11.81
N SER A 259 -6.26 -5.89 -11.00
CA SER A 259 -5.29 -6.73 -10.29
C SER A 259 -4.69 -6.02 -9.09
N ILE A 260 -4.46 -6.78 -8.02
CA ILE A 260 -3.70 -6.36 -6.85
C ILE A 260 -2.21 -6.10 -7.19
N GLY A 261 -1.69 -6.73 -8.25
CA GLY A 261 -0.34 -6.51 -8.76
C GLY A 261 -0.08 -5.11 -9.32
N MET A 262 -1.14 -4.31 -9.50
CA MET A 262 -1.06 -2.95 -10.00
C MET A 262 -0.98 -1.87 -8.90
N LEU A 263 -1.22 -2.22 -7.64
CA LEU A 263 -1.42 -1.20 -6.60
C LEU A 263 -0.19 -1.01 -5.71
N PRO A 264 0.45 0.16 -5.82
CA PRO A 264 1.54 0.56 -4.93
C PRO A 264 0.99 1.05 -3.59
N SER A 265 1.88 1.18 -2.60
CA SER A 265 1.60 1.93 -1.39
C SER A 265 2.80 2.69 -0.86
N ALA A 266 2.49 3.75 -0.10
CA ALA A 266 3.46 4.54 0.64
C ALA A 266 3.04 4.62 2.11
N SER A 267 3.90 4.15 3.00
CA SER A 267 3.74 4.34 4.45
C SER A 267 4.59 5.52 4.89
N LEU A 268 3.94 6.57 5.41
CA LEU A 268 4.55 7.86 5.69
C LEU A 268 4.35 8.27 7.16
N GLY A 269 5.30 9.03 7.67
CA GLY A 269 5.28 9.64 9.00
C GLY A 269 5.40 11.17 8.94
N ASN A 270 5.96 11.74 10.00
CA ASN A 270 6.21 13.20 10.09
C ASN A 270 7.50 13.66 9.40
N SER A 271 8.36 12.73 8.99
CA SER A 271 9.62 13.00 8.31
C SER A 271 9.55 12.63 6.82
N SER A 272 10.63 12.89 6.08
CA SER A 272 10.76 12.42 4.70
C SER A 272 11.01 10.92 4.58
N LEU A 273 11.39 10.26 5.68
CA LEU A 273 11.55 8.80 5.71
C LEU A 273 10.19 8.14 5.50
N GLY A 274 10.07 7.37 4.42
CA GLY A 274 8.90 6.57 4.10
C GLY A 274 9.29 5.12 3.84
N MET A 275 8.30 4.22 3.93
CA MET A 275 8.42 2.84 3.50
C MET A 275 7.43 2.57 2.37
N TYR A 276 7.92 1.99 1.29
CA TYR A 276 7.19 1.80 0.05
C TYR A 276 7.13 0.31 -0.28
N GLU A 277 5.93 -0.18 -0.52
CA GLU A 277 5.67 -1.60 -0.71
C GLU A 277 4.43 -1.81 -1.60
N PRO A 278 4.33 -2.90 -2.38
CA PRO A 278 3.07 -3.27 -3.01
C PRO A 278 2.04 -3.63 -1.93
N ILE A 279 0.75 -3.55 -2.22
CA ILE A 279 -0.28 -3.92 -1.25
C ILE A 279 -0.53 -5.43 -1.19
N HIS A 280 -0.11 -6.19 -2.23
CA HIS A 280 -0.27 -7.64 -2.27
C HIS A 280 0.69 -8.36 -1.30
N GLY A 281 0.38 -9.61 -0.97
CA GLY A 281 1.21 -10.48 -0.13
C GLY A 281 2.36 -11.14 -0.88
N SER A 282 2.93 -12.15 -0.24
CA SER A 282 4.13 -12.88 -0.69
C SER A 282 3.88 -13.93 -1.79
N ALA A 283 2.63 -14.25 -2.13
CA ALA A 283 2.22 -15.20 -3.16
C ALA A 283 3.13 -16.45 -3.24
N PRO A 284 3.21 -17.26 -2.17
CA PRO A 284 4.18 -18.36 -2.06
C PRO A 284 4.01 -19.45 -3.14
N ASP A 285 2.81 -19.55 -3.72
CA ASP A 285 2.47 -20.50 -4.80
C ASP A 285 3.17 -20.20 -6.12
N ILE A 286 3.55 -18.96 -6.38
CA ILE A 286 4.27 -18.54 -7.60
C ILE A 286 5.71 -18.06 -7.32
N ALA A 287 6.14 -18.07 -6.07
CA ALA A 287 7.47 -17.60 -5.67
C ALA A 287 8.60 -18.34 -6.42
N GLY A 288 9.58 -17.60 -6.93
CA GLY A 288 10.73 -18.13 -7.67
C GLY A 288 10.38 -18.67 -9.06
N GLN A 289 9.15 -18.46 -9.56
CA GLN A 289 8.73 -18.91 -10.89
C GLN A 289 8.80 -17.81 -11.96
N ASN A 290 9.25 -16.61 -11.60
CA ASN A 290 9.31 -15.45 -12.52
C ASN A 290 7.93 -15.09 -13.13
N LYS A 291 6.86 -15.26 -12.35
CA LYS A 291 5.47 -15.02 -12.78
C LYS A 291 4.81 -13.81 -12.14
N ALA A 292 5.41 -13.29 -11.07
CA ALA A 292 4.85 -12.14 -10.35
C ALA A 292 4.79 -10.90 -11.23
N ASP A 293 3.75 -10.08 -11.03
CA ASP A 293 3.69 -8.75 -11.62
C ASP A 293 4.60 -7.79 -10.83
N PRO A 294 5.62 -7.16 -11.42
CA PRO A 294 6.50 -6.25 -10.71
C PRO A 294 5.95 -4.81 -10.63
N ILE A 295 4.85 -4.50 -11.30
CA ILE A 295 4.38 -3.12 -11.53
C ILE A 295 4.05 -2.42 -10.22
N ALA A 296 3.37 -3.08 -9.27
CA ALA A 296 3.04 -2.46 -7.99
C ALA A 296 4.30 -2.01 -7.21
N THR A 297 5.36 -2.83 -7.23
CA THR A 297 6.63 -2.49 -6.55
C THR A 297 7.39 -1.39 -7.29
N ILE A 298 7.37 -1.40 -8.63
CA ILE A 298 7.94 -0.34 -9.47
C ILE A 298 7.21 0.98 -9.24
N LEU A 299 5.88 0.98 -9.17
CA LEU A 299 5.09 2.17 -8.84
C LEU A 299 5.28 2.61 -7.38
N SER A 300 5.48 1.68 -6.44
CA SER A 300 5.87 2.01 -5.06
C SER A 300 7.22 2.73 -5.02
N ALA A 301 8.19 2.29 -5.83
CA ALA A 301 9.46 3.00 -6.00
C ALA A 301 9.27 4.40 -6.63
N ALA A 302 8.34 4.58 -7.57
CA ALA A 302 7.99 5.91 -8.08
C ALA A 302 7.38 6.81 -6.98
N MET A 303 6.51 6.25 -6.12
CA MET A 303 6.01 6.98 -4.95
C MET A 303 7.14 7.38 -3.99
N MET A 304 8.17 6.52 -3.78
CA MET A 304 9.36 6.84 -2.99
C MET A 304 10.11 8.05 -3.57
N LEU A 305 10.33 8.07 -4.88
CA LEU A 305 10.96 9.21 -5.55
C LEU A 305 10.16 10.50 -5.33
N ARG A 306 8.85 10.43 -5.41
CA ARG A 306 7.95 11.58 -5.28
C ARG A 306 7.86 12.10 -3.84
N TYR A 307 7.62 11.21 -2.87
CA TYR A 307 7.27 11.62 -1.51
C TYR A 307 8.48 11.74 -0.58
N SER A 308 9.45 10.81 -0.65
CA SER A 308 10.65 10.89 0.21
C SER A 308 11.74 11.77 -0.38
N PHE A 309 11.94 11.72 -1.71
CA PHE A 309 13.09 12.39 -2.34
C PHE A 309 12.75 13.69 -3.07
N GLY A 310 11.46 14.01 -3.25
CA GLY A 310 11.01 15.20 -3.98
C GLY A 310 11.33 15.16 -5.48
N LEU A 311 11.59 13.97 -6.02
CA LEU A 311 11.95 13.70 -7.42
C LEU A 311 10.70 13.40 -8.25
N GLY A 312 9.83 14.42 -8.41
CA GLY A 312 8.54 14.25 -9.09
C GLY A 312 8.67 13.92 -10.58
N LYS A 313 9.65 14.49 -11.30
CA LYS A 313 9.87 14.23 -12.72
C LYS A 313 10.35 12.81 -12.99
N GLU A 314 11.16 12.28 -12.11
CA GLU A 314 11.68 10.92 -12.15
C GLU A 314 10.53 9.91 -11.89
N ALA A 315 9.67 10.23 -10.93
CA ALA A 315 8.47 9.45 -10.65
C ALA A 315 7.50 9.45 -11.85
N ASP A 316 7.23 10.64 -12.44
CA ASP A 316 6.39 10.80 -13.64
C ASP A 316 6.93 9.96 -14.81
N ALA A 317 8.26 9.88 -14.98
CA ALA A 317 8.87 9.10 -16.05
C ALA A 317 8.64 7.59 -15.87
N ILE A 318 8.72 7.08 -14.65
CA ILE A 318 8.42 5.66 -14.36
C ILE A 318 6.93 5.37 -14.58
N GLU A 319 6.05 6.24 -14.07
CA GLU A 319 4.59 6.08 -14.23
C GLU A 319 4.19 6.11 -15.70
N ALA A 320 4.80 7.01 -16.51
CA ALA A 320 4.57 7.08 -17.95
C ALA A 320 5.08 5.83 -18.69
N ALA A 321 6.24 5.29 -18.31
CA ALA A 321 6.76 4.06 -18.89
C ALA A 321 5.84 2.86 -18.63
N VAL A 322 5.26 2.77 -17.43
CA VAL A 322 4.25 1.75 -17.11
C VAL A 322 2.99 1.93 -17.96
N ASP A 323 2.48 3.17 -18.07
CA ASP A 323 1.33 3.49 -18.93
C ASP A 323 1.58 3.10 -20.40
N ASP A 324 2.76 3.41 -20.94
CA ASP A 324 3.12 3.10 -22.33
C ASP A 324 3.17 1.58 -22.57
N VAL A 325 3.75 0.82 -21.67
CA VAL A 325 3.82 -0.66 -21.76
C VAL A 325 2.42 -1.27 -21.73
N LEU A 326 1.56 -0.81 -20.83
CA LEU A 326 0.17 -1.27 -20.75
C LEU A 326 -0.63 -0.89 -22.00
N ASN A 327 -0.45 0.32 -22.54
CA ASN A 327 -1.10 0.78 -23.76
C ASN A 327 -0.59 0.02 -25.01
N ALA A 328 0.64 -0.47 -25.01
CA ALA A 328 1.18 -1.34 -26.04
C ALA A 328 0.62 -2.79 -25.99
N GLY A 329 -0.21 -3.10 -24.99
CA GLY A 329 -0.87 -4.42 -24.85
C GLY A 329 -0.06 -5.46 -24.10
N PHE A 330 1.04 -5.10 -23.45
CA PHE A 330 1.82 -6.04 -22.63
C PHE A 330 1.14 -6.31 -21.29
N ARG A 331 1.09 -7.59 -20.87
CA ARG A 331 0.38 -8.05 -19.67
C ARG A 331 1.16 -9.17 -18.98
N THR A 332 1.17 -9.17 -17.67
CA THR A 332 1.46 -10.34 -16.84
C THR A 332 0.22 -11.22 -16.72
N ALA A 333 0.36 -12.41 -16.14
CA ALA A 333 -0.72 -13.41 -16.12
C ALA A 333 -2.00 -12.92 -15.41
N ASP A 334 -1.85 -12.16 -14.36
CA ASP A 334 -2.94 -11.55 -13.55
C ASP A 334 -3.68 -10.42 -14.29
N LEU A 335 -3.01 -9.76 -15.25
CA LEU A 335 -3.56 -8.66 -16.04
C LEU A 335 -4.22 -9.09 -17.35
N MET A 336 -4.15 -10.38 -17.71
CA MET A 336 -4.70 -10.87 -18.98
C MET A 336 -6.23 -10.72 -19.07
N GLY A 337 -6.95 -10.80 -17.95
CA GLY A 337 -8.40 -10.71 -17.94
C GLY A 337 -9.02 -11.69 -18.95
N THR A 338 -9.76 -11.16 -19.94
CA THR A 338 -10.36 -11.93 -21.06
C THR A 338 -9.50 -11.90 -22.34
N GLU A 339 -8.33 -11.27 -22.31
CA GLU A 339 -7.45 -11.13 -23.47
C GLU A 339 -6.78 -12.47 -23.81
N ASN A 340 -6.60 -12.74 -25.11
CA ASN A 340 -5.87 -13.90 -25.60
C ASN A 340 -4.42 -13.51 -25.87
N GLY A 341 -3.47 -14.31 -25.40
CA GLY A 341 -2.05 -14.06 -25.61
C GLY A 341 -1.17 -14.88 -24.68
N THR A 342 0.13 -14.68 -24.78
CA THR A 342 1.09 -15.24 -23.83
C THR A 342 1.44 -14.15 -22.83
N PRO A 343 1.16 -14.35 -21.52
CA PRO A 343 1.53 -13.38 -20.51
C PRO A 343 3.06 -13.25 -20.41
N LEU A 344 3.51 -12.04 -20.11
CA LEU A 344 4.92 -11.79 -19.80
C LEU A 344 5.27 -12.32 -18.41
N THR A 345 6.51 -12.74 -18.27
CA THR A 345 7.14 -13.02 -16.98
C THR A 345 7.48 -11.71 -16.25
N CYS A 346 7.82 -11.80 -14.97
CA CYS A 346 8.29 -10.67 -14.17
C CYS A 346 9.46 -9.94 -14.82
N THR A 347 10.46 -10.70 -15.28
CA THR A 347 11.64 -10.15 -15.97
C THR A 347 11.28 -9.47 -17.29
N GLU A 348 10.47 -10.14 -18.14
CA GLU A 348 10.06 -9.55 -19.43
C GLU A 348 9.24 -8.28 -19.27
N MET A 349 8.33 -8.23 -18.28
CA MET A 349 7.58 -7.00 -17.98
C MET A 349 8.53 -5.88 -17.54
N THR A 350 9.51 -6.19 -16.69
CA THR A 350 10.53 -5.23 -16.26
C THR A 350 11.35 -4.72 -17.45
N GLU A 351 11.75 -5.60 -18.37
CA GLU A 351 12.48 -5.21 -19.58
C GLU A 351 11.67 -4.27 -20.47
N ARG A 352 10.35 -4.50 -20.65
CA ARG A 352 9.48 -3.58 -21.40
C ARG A 352 9.39 -2.20 -20.75
N ILE A 353 9.27 -2.15 -19.42
CA ILE A 353 9.25 -0.87 -18.68
C ILE A 353 10.61 -0.17 -18.83
N LEU A 354 11.71 -0.89 -18.77
CA LEU A 354 13.04 -0.32 -19.03
C LEU A 354 13.18 0.22 -20.46
N GLU A 355 12.67 -0.45 -21.47
CA GLU A 355 12.69 0.01 -22.86
C GLU A 355 11.91 1.32 -23.05
N ALA A 356 10.79 1.47 -22.34
CA ALA A 356 9.94 2.66 -22.39
C ALA A 356 10.49 3.84 -21.55
N LEU A 357 11.27 3.55 -20.50
CA LEU A 357 11.93 4.52 -19.63
C LEU A 357 13.21 5.09 -20.26
#